data_0722aa9ff8e16eb2df6067f186df8d9b
#
_entry.id   0722aa9ff8e16eb2df6067f186df8d9b
#
_cell.length_a   1.000
_cell.length_b   1.000
_cell.length_c   1.000
_cell.angle_alpha   90.00
_cell.angle_beta   90.00
_cell.angle_gamma   90.00
#
_symmetry.space_group_name_H-M   'P 1'
#
loop_
_entity.id
_entity.type
_entity.pdbx_description
1 polymer ?
#
loop_
_entity_poly.entity_id
_entity_poly.type
_entity_poly.pdbx_seq_one_letter_code
_entity_poly.pdbx_strand_id
1 'polypeptide(L)'
;MIRVWFNHWFSTSYRLIELMKKDEEEKVYVVGSNQRVNAVIQKVCDEWYEEPHLEGEDYINYCVDFCQKHRIQVFVPRRKLVEISRHVDRFHQIGVRVLVDDYEKIALLNDKAAAYELFKECNGIHVP
;
A
#
# COMPACT_ATOMS: atom_id res chain seq x y z
N MET A 1 -8.67 -14.89 10.76
CA MET A 1 -7.34 -14.28 10.51
C MET A 1 -7.39 -13.46 9.24
N ILE A 2 -7.04 -12.19 9.33
CA ILE A 2 -7.11 -11.26 8.20
C ILE A 2 -5.81 -11.33 7.40
N ARG A 3 -5.92 -11.54 6.10
CA ARG A 3 -4.77 -11.58 5.20
C ARG A 3 -4.52 -10.18 4.65
N VAL A 4 -3.37 -9.61 5.00
CA VAL A 4 -2.98 -8.23 4.68
C VAL A 4 -1.75 -8.24 3.78
N TRP A 5 -1.78 -7.43 2.73
CA TRP A 5 -0.65 -7.32 1.80
C TRP A 5 0.00 -5.94 1.85
N PHE A 6 1.34 -5.94 1.95
CA PHE A 6 2.20 -4.76 1.89
C PHE A 6 3.14 -4.88 0.69
N ASN A 7 3.13 -3.88 -0.18
CA ASN A 7 4.07 -3.80 -1.31
C ASN A 7 5.22 -2.82 -1.03
N HIS A 8 5.87 -2.95 0.10
CA HIS A 8 6.84 -1.97 0.60
C HIS A 8 8.16 -2.63 1.00
N TRP A 9 9.22 -1.83 1.07
CA TRP A 9 10.57 -2.28 1.40
C TRP A 9 11.17 -1.56 2.63
N PHE A 10 10.60 -0.40 3.05
CA PHE A 10 11.18 0.43 4.10
C PHE A 10 10.93 -0.10 5.51
N SER A 11 11.87 0.29 6.41
CA SER A 11 11.82 -0.06 7.83
C SER A 11 10.58 0.47 8.56
N THR A 12 9.95 1.54 8.06
CA THR A 12 8.70 2.06 8.66
C THR A 12 7.58 1.02 8.61
N SER A 13 7.48 0.29 7.51
CA SER A 13 6.49 -0.80 7.41
C SER A 13 6.85 -1.99 8.30
N TYR A 14 8.14 -2.25 8.52
CA TYR A 14 8.58 -3.28 9.44
C TYR A 14 7.97 -3.09 10.83
N ARG A 15 8.09 -1.89 11.40
CA ARG A 15 7.57 -1.59 12.73
C ARG A 15 6.04 -1.67 12.79
N LEU A 16 5.37 -1.18 11.75
CA LEU A 16 3.92 -1.26 11.65
C LEU A 16 3.44 -2.71 11.65
N ILE A 17 4.05 -3.56 10.83
CA ILE A 17 3.70 -4.98 10.75
C ILE A 17 3.97 -5.66 12.10
N GLU A 18 5.10 -5.36 12.73
CA GLU A 18 5.43 -5.89 14.05
C GLU A 18 4.36 -5.57 15.09
N LEU A 19 3.87 -4.33 15.09
CA LEU A 19 2.81 -3.89 16.00
C LEU A 19 1.48 -4.56 15.68
N MET A 20 1.13 -4.67 14.40
CA MET A 20 -0.09 -5.36 13.99
C MET A 20 -0.10 -6.83 14.44
N LYS A 21 1.02 -7.50 14.36
CA LYS A 21 1.14 -8.91 14.74
C LYS A 21 1.08 -9.15 16.25
N LYS A 22 1.21 -8.09 17.06
CA LYS A 22 1.08 -8.16 18.52
C LYS A 22 -0.36 -8.06 18.99
N ASP A 23 -1.29 -7.70 18.11
CA ASP A 23 -2.70 -7.63 18.47
C ASP A 23 -3.22 -9.04 18.82
N GLU A 24 -3.82 -9.15 20.00
CA GLU A 24 -4.33 -10.42 20.51
C GLU A 24 -5.78 -10.69 20.11
N GLU A 25 -6.53 -9.63 19.80
CA GLU A 25 -7.94 -9.75 19.41
C GLU A 25 -8.09 -10.07 17.92
N GLU A 26 -7.38 -9.31 17.07
CA GLU A 26 -7.40 -9.52 15.63
C GLU A 26 -6.06 -10.07 15.14
N LYS A 27 -6.06 -11.32 14.74
CA LYS A 27 -4.87 -11.95 14.17
C LYS A 27 -4.74 -11.59 12.70
N VAL A 28 -3.55 -11.16 12.30
CA VAL A 28 -3.23 -10.83 10.91
C VAL A 28 -2.19 -11.81 10.36
N TYR A 29 -2.39 -12.16 9.10
CA TYR A 29 -1.43 -12.92 8.31
C TYR A 29 -0.89 -11.96 7.24
N VAL A 30 0.40 -11.67 7.29
CA VAL A 30 1.00 -10.61 6.47
C VAL A 30 1.75 -11.19 5.29
N VAL A 31 1.32 -10.77 4.11
CA VAL A 31 1.99 -11.06 2.84
C VAL A 31 2.72 -9.79 2.41
N GLY A 32 3.99 -9.92 2.12
CA GLY A 32 4.81 -8.83 1.63
C GLY A 32 5.31 -9.08 0.22
N SER A 33 5.54 -8.03 -0.52
CA SER A 33 6.15 -8.12 -1.84
C SER A 33 6.92 -6.85 -2.19
N ASN A 34 7.96 -7.00 -2.97
CA ASN A 34 8.70 -5.88 -3.56
C ASN A 34 9.61 -6.39 -4.68
N GLN A 35 10.14 -5.46 -5.47
CA GLN A 35 11.15 -5.75 -6.49
C GLN A 35 12.52 -6.04 -5.88
N ARG A 36 12.76 -5.64 -4.64
CA ARG A 36 14.04 -5.84 -3.94
C ARG A 36 14.06 -7.19 -3.23
N VAL A 37 15.10 -7.95 -3.46
CA VAL A 37 15.28 -9.31 -2.90
C VAL A 37 15.48 -9.26 -1.38
N ASN A 38 16.17 -8.25 -0.87
CA ASN A 38 16.58 -8.16 0.54
C ASN A 38 15.80 -7.04 1.28
N ALA A 39 14.50 -6.95 1.08
CA ALA A 39 13.69 -5.97 1.79
C ALA A 39 13.57 -6.32 3.28
N VAL A 40 13.73 -5.31 4.13
CA VAL A 40 13.71 -5.48 5.59
C VAL A 40 12.40 -6.09 6.08
N ILE A 41 11.27 -5.71 5.47
CA ILE A 41 9.96 -6.20 5.90
C ILE A 41 9.77 -7.71 5.70
N GLN A 42 10.59 -8.33 4.87
CA GLN A 42 10.55 -9.77 4.66
C GLN A 42 10.66 -10.54 5.98
N LYS A 43 11.43 -10.02 6.94
CA LYS A 43 11.65 -10.66 8.24
C LYS A 43 10.41 -10.74 9.13
N VAL A 44 9.45 -9.86 8.91
CA VAL A 44 8.22 -9.80 9.71
C VAL A 44 6.98 -10.24 8.95
N CYS A 45 7.10 -10.51 7.65
CA CYS A 45 6.02 -11.07 6.85
C CYS A 45 5.93 -12.58 7.04
N ASP A 46 4.71 -13.10 6.96
CA ASP A 46 4.47 -14.56 7.00
C ASP A 46 4.79 -15.19 5.63
N GLU A 47 4.54 -14.45 4.55
CA GLU A 47 4.92 -14.82 3.18
C GLU A 47 5.58 -13.63 2.50
N TRP A 48 6.51 -13.91 1.60
CA TRP A 48 7.21 -12.90 0.82
C TRP A 48 7.31 -13.30 -0.63
N TYR A 49 7.07 -12.32 -1.52
CA TYR A 49 7.15 -12.52 -2.96
C TYR A 49 7.96 -11.41 -3.62
N GLU A 50 8.79 -11.78 -4.58
CA GLU A 50 9.44 -10.81 -5.44
C GLU A 50 8.46 -10.36 -6.53
N GLU A 51 8.37 -9.05 -6.75
CA GLU A 51 7.51 -8.49 -7.77
C GLU A 51 8.24 -8.34 -9.10
N PRO A 52 7.54 -8.58 -10.23
CA PRO A 52 8.07 -8.23 -11.54
C PRO A 52 8.15 -6.72 -11.72
N HIS A 53 8.99 -6.26 -12.66
CA HIS A 53 9.11 -4.85 -13.02
C HIS A 53 8.00 -4.47 -13.99
N LEU A 54 6.85 -4.06 -13.45
CA LEU A 54 5.67 -3.66 -14.21
C LEU A 54 5.31 -2.21 -13.90
N GLU A 55 4.71 -1.54 -14.88
CA GLU A 55 4.28 -0.15 -14.79
C GLU A 55 2.80 0.00 -15.21
N GLY A 56 2.19 1.11 -14.78
CA GLY A 56 0.85 1.49 -15.21
C GLY A 56 -0.18 0.41 -14.98
N GLU A 57 -1.01 0.18 -15.99
CA GLU A 57 -2.11 -0.78 -15.92
C GLU A 57 -1.66 -2.23 -15.78
N ASP A 58 -0.49 -2.57 -16.32
CA ASP A 58 0.09 -3.92 -16.15
C ASP A 58 0.37 -4.21 -14.67
N TYR A 59 0.84 -3.22 -13.92
CA TYR A 59 1.03 -3.35 -12.49
C TYR A 59 -0.30 -3.53 -11.76
N ILE A 60 -1.35 -2.81 -12.15
CA ILE A 60 -2.67 -2.95 -11.56
C ILE A 60 -3.24 -4.35 -11.82
N ASN A 61 -3.09 -4.85 -13.05
CA ASN A 61 -3.50 -6.22 -13.38
C ASN A 61 -2.78 -7.24 -12.50
N TYR A 62 -1.48 -7.07 -12.34
CA TYR A 62 -0.68 -7.90 -11.43
C TYR A 62 -1.21 -7.84 -10.00
N CYS A 63 -1.51 -6.65 -9.49
CA CYS A 63 -2.01 -6.47 -8.12
C CYS A 63 -3.36 -7.16 -7.90
N VAL A 64 -4.28 -7.02 -8.85
CA VAL A 64 -5.61 -7.67 -8.77
C VAL A 64 -5.45 -9.19 -8.77
N ASP A 65 -4.66 -9.73 -9.68
CA ASP A 65 -4.38 -11.17 -9.77
C ASP A 65 -3.69 -11.67 -8.49
N PHE A 66 -2.74 -10.90 -7.97
CA PHE A 66 -2.05 -11.22 -6.71
C PHE A 66 -3.03 -11.31 -5.55
N CYS A 67 -3.94 -10.35 -5.43
CA CYS A 67 -4.96 -10.35 -4.38
C CYS A 67 -5.84 -11.58 -4.43
N GLN A 68 -6.28 -11.98 -5.62
CA GLN A 68 -7.10 -13.18 -5.80
C GLN A 68 -6.32 -14.45 -5.49
N LYS A 69 -5.12 -14.57 -6.03
CA LYS A 69 -4.26 -15.76 -5.87
C LYS A 69 -3.90 -16.00 -4.40
N HIS A 70 -3.57 -14.93 -3.68
CA HIS A 70 -3.13 -15.03 -2.29
C HIS A 70 -4.24 -14.76 -1.28
N ARG A 71 -5.48 -14.63 -1.74
CA ARG A 71 -6.67 -14.42 -0.88
C ARG A 71 -6.52 -13.20 0.03
N ILE A 72 -6.00 -12.11 -0.52
CA ILE A 72 -5.82 -10.87 0.22
C ILE A 72 -7.17 -10.24 0.54
N GLN A 73 -7.35 -9.81 1.77
CA GLN A 73 -8.55 -9.12 2.23
C GLN A 73 -8.33 -7.62 2.38
N VAL A 74 -7.10 -7.24 2.78
CA VAL A 74 -6.71 -5.83 2.94
C VAL A 74 -5.38 -5.61 2.24
N PHE A 75 -5.35 -4.64 1.34
CA PHE A 75 -4.13 -4.21 0.67
C PHE A 75 -3.68 -2.87 1.24
N VAL A 76 -2.45 -2.82 1.73
CA VAL A 76 -1.81 -1.61 2.26
C VAL A 76 -0.73 -1.19 1.27
N PRO A 77 -1.07 -0.41 0.24
CA PRO A 77 -0.09 0.02 -0.74
C PRO A 77 0.82 1.09 -0.14
N ARG A 78 2.11 0.93 -0.36
CA ARG A 78 3.12 1.89 0.09
C ARG A 78 3.96 2.41 -1.07
N ARG A 79 3.67 1.96 -2.28
CA ARG A 79 4.23 2.49 -3.52
C ARG A 79 3.21 2.41 -4.64
N LYS A 80 3.40 3.23 -5.67
CA LYS A 80 2.47 3.37 -6.81
C LYS A 80 1.05 3.76 -6.37
N LEU A 81 0.97 4.63 -5.37
CA LEU A 81 -0.28 5.03 -4.75
C LEU A 81 -1.21 5.74 -5.75
N VAL A 82 -0.67 6.52 -6.67
CA VAL A 82 -1.47 7.25 -7.68
C VAL A 82 -2.20 6.27 -8.58
N GLU A 83 -1.49 5.30 -9.14
CA GLU A 83 -2.07 4.28 -10.02
C GLU A 83 -3.09 3.42 -9.28
N ILE A 84 -2.74 2.98 -8.07
CA ILE A 84 -3.62 2.12 -7.27
C ILE A 84 -4.89 2.86 -6.88
N SER A 85 -4.79 4.12 -6.43
CA SER A 85 -5.96 4.91 -6.05
C SER A 85 -6.90 5.17 -7.23
N ARG A 86 -6.35 5.30 -8.44
CA ARG A 86 -7.15 5.47 -9.67
C ARG A 86 -7.99 4.23 -9.98
N HIS A 87 -7.54 3.04 -9.60
CA HIS A 87 -8.16 1.77 -9.95
C HIS A 87 -8.74 1.03 -8.73
N VAL A 88 -9.02 1.74 -7.64
CA VAL A 88 -9.49 1.14 -6.38
C VAL A 88 -10.74 0.30 -6.56
N ASP A 89 -11.63 0.68 -7.49
CA ASP A 89 -12.87 -0.06 -7.77
C ASP A 89 -12.62 -1.49 -8.21
N ARG A 90 -11.53 -1.75 -8.93
CA ARG A 90 -11.17 -3.09 -9.37
C ARG A 90 -10.86 -4.02 -8.19
N PHE A 91 -10.26 -3.46 -7.14
CA PHE A 91 -10.00 -4.22 -5.89
C PHE A 91 -11.29 -4.44 -5.11
N HIS A 92 -12.14 -3.44 -5.02
CA HIS A 92 -13.43 -3.57 -4.34
C HIS A 92 -14.33 -4.62 -4.99
N GLN A 93 -14.30 -4.74 -6.32
CA GLN A 93 -15.07 -5.74 -7.06
C GLN A 93 -14.71 -7.18 -6.70
N ILE A 94 -13.49 -7.43 -6.26
CA ILE A 94 -13.04 -8.74 -5.81
C ILE A 94 -13.01 -8.88 -4.28
N GLY A 95 -13.62 -7.94 -3.55
CA GLY A 95 -13.76 -7.98 -2.11
C GLY A 95 -12.53 -7.53 -1.32
N VAL A 96 -11.58 -6.85 -1.95
CA VAL A 96 -10.36 -6.36 -1.30
C VAL A 96 -10.54 -4.91 -0.87
N ARG A 97 -10.24 -4.62 0.39
CA ARG A 97 -10.15 -3.25 0.90
C ARG A 97 -8.75 -2.72 0.68
N VAL A 98 -8.66 -1.50 0.15
CA VAL A 98 -7.38 -0.84 -0.11
C VAL A 98 -7.24 0.36 0.83
N LEU A 99 -6.18 0.38 1.62
CA LEU A 99 -5.90 1.49 2.53
C LEU A 99 -5.21 2.62 1.76
N VAL A 100 -5.99 3.35 1.00
CA VAL A 100 -5.56 4.49 0.20
C VAL A 100 -6.69 5.52 0.19
N ASP A 101 -6.32 6.80 0.11
CA ASP A 101 -7.30 7.87 -0.02
C ASP A 101 -7.75 8.01 -1.47
N ASP A 102 -8.72 8.90 -1.71
CA ASP A 102 -9.24 9.16 -3.05
C ASP A 102 -8.12 9.58 -4.02
N TYR A 103 -8.26 9.16 -5.27
CA TYR A 103 -7.29 9.47 -6.32
C TYR A 103 -6.92 10.97 -6.39
N GLU A 104 -7.91 11.84 -6.31
CA GLU A 104 -7.69 13.29 -6.42
C GLU A 104 -6.80 13.81 -5.29
N LYS A 105 -6.99 13.34 -4.08
CA LYS A 105 -6.15 13.69 -2.93
C LYS A 105 -4.75 13.11 -3.04
N ILE A 106 -4.65 11.85 -3.43
CA ILE A 106 -3.35 11.17 -3.60
C ILE A 106 -2.55 11.85 -4.71
N ALA A 107 -3.15 12.15 -5.85
CA ALA A 107 -2.48 12.83 -6.96
C ALA A 107 -2.01 14.22 -6.56
N LEU A 108 -2.86 14.97 -5.86
CA LEU A 108 -2.52 16.31 -5.36
C LEU A 108 -1.35 16.28 -4.39
N LEU A 109 -1.39 15.38 -3.40
CA LEU A 109 -0.34 15.29 -2.36
C LEU A 109 0.95 14.67 -2.90
N ASN A 110 0.88 13.89 -3.95
CA ASN A 110 2.07 13.33 -4.61
C ASN A 110 2.81 14.37 -5.46
N ASP A 111 2.13 15.45 -5.86
CA ASP A 111 2.73 16.60 -6.51
C ASP A 111 3.17 17.61 -5.44
N LYS A 112 4.47 17.71 -5.21
CA LYS A 112 5.01 18.57 -4.14
C LYS A 112 4.67 20.04 -4.33
N ALA A 113 4.64 20.53 -5.57
CA ALA A 113 4.30 21.92 -5.87
C ALA A 113 2.82 22.20 -5.59
N ALA A 114 1.93 21.32 -6.03
CA ALA A 114 0.48 21.43 -5.78
C ALA A 114 0.16 21.32 -4.29
N ALA A 115 0.81 20.40 -3.58
CA ALA A 115 0.65 20.24 -2.13
C ALA A 115 1.12 21.50 -1.37
N TYR A 116 2.22 22.07 -1.79
CA TYR A 116 2.74 23.32 -1.21
C TYR A 116 1.72 24.46 -1.35
N GLU A 117 1.15 24.65 -2.54
CA GLU A 117 0.15 25.70 -2.78
C GLU A 117 -1.12 25.48 -1.95
N LEU A 118 -1.57 24.24 -1.83
CA LEU A 118 -2.72 23.87 -0.99
C LEU A 118 -2.46 24.23 0.48
N PHE A 119 -1.33 23.81 1.04
CA PHE A 119 -1.00 24.04 2.44
C PHE A 119 -0.74 25.51 2.76
N LYS A 120 -0.22 26.27 1.80
CA LYS A 120 0.00 27.71 1.93
C LYS A 120 -1.31 28.46 2.18
N GLU A 121 -2.44 27.97 1.63
CA GLU A 121 -3.76 28.56 1.81
C GLU A 121 -4.45 28.10 3.10
N CYS A 122 -3.93 27.07 3.78
CA CYS A 122 -4.53 26.57 5.00
C CYS A 122 -4.15 27.42 6.22
N ASN A 123 -5.15 27.82 6.99
CA ASN A 123 -4.92 28.54 8.25
C ASN A 123 -4.30 27.61 9.29
N GLY A 124 -3.29 28.11 10.01
CA GLY A 124 -2.65 27.35 11.06
C GLY A 124 -1.56 26.38 10.61
N ILE A 125 -1.34 26.28 9.29
CA ILE A 125 -0.24 25.47 8.74
C ILE A 125 0.87 26.41 8.28
N HIS A 126 2.06 26.21 8.83
CA HIS A 126 3.25 26.95 8.41
C HIS A 126 3.98 26.17 7.32
N VAL A 127 4.21 26.81 6.19
CA VAL A 127 4.90 26.22 5.03
C VAL A 127 6.20 26.98 4.83
N PRO A 128 7.35 26.28 4.80
CA PRO A 128 8.67 26.91 4.62
C PRO A 128 8.86 27.53 3.24
#